data_b5c54d5af9db6cb289914b5661c431a1
#
_entry.id   b5c54d5af9db6cb289914b5661c431a1
#
_cell.length_a   1.000
_cell.length_b   1.000
_cell.length_c   1.000
_cell.angle_alpha   90.00
_cell.angle_beta   90.00
_cell.angle_gamma   90.00
#
_symmetry.space_group_name_H-M   'P 1'
#
loop_
_entity.id
_entity.type
_entity.pdbx_description
1 polymer ?
#
loop_
_entity_poly.entity_id
_entity_poly.type
_entity_poly.pdbx_seq_one_letter_code
_entity_poly.pdbx_strand_id
1 'polypeptide(L)'
;MKILASLAILGFIISTMFTKKALTSSSAYSTNNAFHLIFVISLALLSIYTYTLLLNYSIKINFNLALMTTFLILNYIFFLFMFKKPICHLSLVLFPLTCLSILSTFLFDLKETQGEIDYNLVIHIVFSLLSYGFLGLAALQAILLKYQGYKLRNIKNSVINDILPSIENMERGMFELIVFGFILLTLSLVTGAPFVVIDQEYYILEKISF
;
A
#
# COMPACT_ATOMS: atom_id res chain seq x y z
N MET A 1 -16.41 -12.75 8.94
CA MET A 1 -15.73 -11.56 8.40
C MET A 1 -14.93 -10.81 9.47
N LYS A 2 -15.55 -10.37 10.58
CA LYS A 2 -14.84 -9.62 11.65
C LYS A 2 -13.65 -10.40 12.26
N ILE A 3 -13.75 -11.73 12.41
CA ILE A 3 -12.69 -12.59 12.94
C ILE A 3 -11.46 -12.61 12.02
N LEU A 4 -11.66 -12.71 10.70
CA LEU A 4 -10.55 -12.68 9.72
C LEU A 4 -9.79 -11.36 9.77
N ALA A 5 -10.51 -10.25 9.84
CA ALA A 5 -9.92 -8.92 9.95
C ALA A 5 -9.14 -8.74 11.25
N SER A 6 -9.69 -9.18 12.40
CA SER A 6 -8.97 -9.10 13.68
C SER A 6 -7.71 -9.97 13.71
N LEU A 7 -7.73 -11.16 13.11
CA LEU A 7 -6.55 -12.00 12.95
C LEU A 7 -5.49 -11.36 12.04
N ALA A 8 -5.90 -10.74 10.93
CA ALA A 8 -4.99 -10.01 10.06
C ALA A 8 -4.32 -8.85 10.80
N ILE A 9 -5.08 -8.04 11.55
CA ILE A 9 -4.55 -6.94 12.38
C ILE A 9 -3.53 -7.47 13.39
N LEU A 10 -3.86 -8.53 14.14
CA LEU A 10 -2.94 -9.14 15.09
C LEU A 10 -1.65 -9.61 14.41
N GLY A 11 -1.74 -10.25 13.25
CA GLY A 11 -0.58 -10.68 12.48
C GLY A 11 0.32 -9.52 12.05
N PHE A 12 -0.24 -8.40 11.57
CA PHE A 12 0.53 -7.22 11.22
C PHE A 12 1.16 -6.53 12.44
N ILE A 13 0.47 -6.47 13.58
CA ILE A 13 1.02 -5.95 14.84
C ILE A 13 2.21 -6.81 15.29
N ILE A 14 2.07 -8.14 15.29
CA ILE A 14 3.16 -9.05 15.63
C ILE A 14 4.34 -8.85 14.66
N SER A 15 4.09 -8.74 13.37
CA SER A 15 5.12 -8.50 12.36
C SER A 15 5.87 -7.18 12.61
N THR A 16 5.18 -6.10 13.02
CA THR A 16 5.84 -4.83 13.39
C THR A 16 6.72 -4.98 14.62
N MET A 17 6.31 -5.76 15.60
CA MET A 17 7.14 -6.02 16.79
C MET A 17 8.41 -6.79 16.44
N PHE A 18 8.31 -7.79 15.55
CA PHE A 18 9.48 -8.53 15.07
C PHE A 18 10.46 -7.65 14.28
N THR A 19 9.96 -6.79 13.38
CA THR A 19 10.82 -5.84 12.66
C THR A 19 11.49 -4.85 13.60
N LYS A 20 10.76 -4.30 14.58
CA LYS A 20 11.36 -3.42 15.60
C LYS A 20 12.47 -4.13 16.36
N LYS A 21 12.25 -5.36 16.81
CA LYS A 21 13.26 -6.17 17.53
C LYS A 21 14.46 -6.50 16.63
N ALA A 22 14.24 -6.87 15.37
CA ALA A 22 15.32 -7.14 14.42
C ALA A 22 16.17 -5.91 14.13
N LEU A 23 15.55 -4.73 14.07
CA LEU A 23 16.24 -3.46 13.87
C LEU A 23 17.01 -2.97 15.11
N THR A 24 16.61 -3.38 16.32
CA THR A 24 17.30 -3.01 17.56
C THR A 24 18.40 -4.00 17.96
N SER A 25 18.38 -5.23 17.47
CA SER A 25 19.44 -6.20 17.69
C SER A 25 20.48 -6.03 16.56
N SER A 26 21.73 -5.77 16.91
CA SER A 26 22.86 -5.53 15.97
C SER A 26 23.25 -6.73 15.08
N SER A 27 22.46 -7.79 15.05
CA SER A 27 22.58 -8.87 14.07
C SER A 27 21.99 -8.40 12.73
N ALA A 28 22.86 -7.84 11.92
CA ALA A 28 22.59 -7.39 10.56
C ALA A 28 21.56 -8.27 9.83
N TYR A 29 20.49 -7.66 9.33
CA TYR A 29 19.65 -8.12 8.21
C TYR A 29 19.11 -9.57 8.22
N SER A 30 19.33 -10.37 9.27
CA SER A 30 18.71 -11.67 9.39
C SER A 30 17.26 -11.48 9.86
N THR A 31 16.39 -11.14 8.91
CA THR A 31 14.94 -11.29 9.14
C THR A 31 14.69 -12.75 9.45
N ASN A 32 14.31 -13.01 10.69
CA ASN A 32 14.06 -14.36 11.20
C ASN A 32 12.98 -15.00 10.31
N ASN A 33 13.15 -16.27 9.93
CA ASN A 33 12.15 -17.02 9.14
C ASN A 33 10.74 -16.90 9.72
N ALA A 34 10.63 -16.71 11.04
CA ALA A 34 9.39 -16.44 11.73
C ALA A 34 8.72 -15.13 11.30
N PHE A 35 9.47 -14.06 11.05
CA PHE A 35 8.93 -12.80 10.54
C PHE A 35 8.29 -12.99 9.16
N HIS A 36 9.01 -13.64 8.23
CA HIS A 36 8.51 -13.89 6.89
C HIS A 36 7.24 -14.75 6.92
N LEU A 37 7.21 -15.77 7.74
CA LEU A 37 6.06 -16.66 7.87
C LEU A 37 4.84 -15.92 8.43
N ILE A 38 5.00 -15.15 9.51
CA ILE A 38 3.90 -14.37 10.10
C ILE A 38 3.39 -13.32 9.13
N PHE A 39 4.28 -12.63 8.42
CA PHE A 39 3.90 -11.64 7.42
C PHE A 39 3.12 -12.27 6.26
N VAL A 40 3.58 -13.40 5.71
CA VAL A 40 2.87 -14.13 4.63
C VAL A 40 1.48 -14.58 5.08
N ILE A 41 1.36 -15.11 6.30
CA ILE A 41 0.05 -15.49 6.86
C ILE A 41 -0.86 -14.26 6.99
N SER A 42 -0.34 -13.15 7.50
CA SER A 42 -1.10 -11.90 7.64
C SER A 42 -1.56 -11.35 6.28
N LEU A 43 -0.69 -11.43 5.27
CA LEU A 43 -0.99 -11.03 3.91
C LEU A 43 -2.06 -11.93 3.27
N ALA A 44 -1.99 -13.23 3.49
CA ALA A 44 -3.02 -14.18 3.03
C ALA A 44 -4.38 -13.90 3.69
N LEU A 45 -4.41 -13.66 5.00
CA LEU A 45 -5.63 -13.30 5.73
C LEU A 45 -6.23 -11.98 5.22
N LEU A 46 -5.39 -10.99 4.97
CA LEU A 46 -5.82 -9.71 4.39
C LEU A 46 -6.40 -9.91 2.98
N SER A 47 -5.79 -10.76 2.15
CA SER A 47 -6.27 -11.07 0.80
C SER A 47 -7.63 -11.75 0.83
N ILE A 48 -7.81 -12.75 1.70
CA ILE A 48 -9.09 -13.45 1.88
C ILE A 48 -10.15 -12.46 2.37
N TYR A 49 -9.81 -11.59 3.32
CA TYR A 49 -10.74 -10.60 3.85
C TYR A 49 -11.16 -9.59 2.77
N THR A 50 -10.24 -9.02 2.00
CA THR A 50 -10.54 -8.13 0.86
C THR A 50 -11.39 -8.82 -0.19
N TYR A 51 -11.06 -10.05 -0.54
CA TYR A 51 -11.83 -10.85 -1.51
C TYR A 51 -13.27 -11.07 -1.04
N THR A 52 -13.49 -11.42 0.23
CA THR A 52 -14.84 -11.59 0.79
C THR A 52 -15.63 -10.29 0.82
N LEU A 53 -14.97 -9.14 1.04
CA LEU A 53 -15.63 -7.84 0.94
C LEU A 53 -16.02 -7.50 -0.50
N LEU A 54 -15.13 -7.74 -1.47
CA LEU A 54 -15.41 -7.51 -2.90
C LEU A 54 -16.60 -8.35 -3.40
N LEU A 55 -16.71 -9.61 -2.96
CA LEU A 55 -17.83 -10.47 -3.33
C LEU A 55 -19.18 -10.01 -2.74
N ASN A 56 -19.15 -9.51 -1.49
CA ASN A 56 -20.40 -9.16 -0.79
C ASN A 56 -20.95 -7.78 -1.17
N TYR A 57 -20.10 -6.85 -1.56
CA TYR A 57 -20.49 -5.45 -1.79
C TYR A 57 -20.49 -5.01 -3.25
N SER A 58 -20.54 -5.97 -4.20
CA SER A 58 -20.52 -5.66 -5.64
C SER A 58 -19.46 -4.61 -6.01
N ILE A 59 -18.70 -4.76 -7.07
CA ILE A 59 -17.43 -4.08 -7.39
C ILE A 59 -17.50 -2.53 -7.49
N LYS A 60 -18.53 -1.87 -6.98
CA LYS A 60 -18.49 -0.41 -6.84
C LYS A 60 -17.62 -0.03 -5.65
N ILE A 61 -16.46 0.53 -5.99
CA ILE A 61 -15.38 0.85 -5.07
C ILE A 61 -15.81 2.01 -4.17
N ASN A 62 -16.28 1.70 -2.97
CA ASN A 62 -16.38 2.67 -1.90
C ASN A 62 -14.98 3.11 -1.45
N PHE A 63 -14.84 4.34 -0.98
CA PHE A 63 -13.57 4.90 -0.51
C PHE A 63 -12.81 3.95 0.44
N ASN A 64 -13.50 3.33 1.40
CA ASN A 64 -12.90 2.41 2.36
C ASN A 64 -12.39 1.12 1.70
N LEU A 65 -13.12 0.60 0.72
CA LEU A 65 -12.70 -0.57 -0.04
C LEU A 65 -11.51 -0.24 -0.95
N ALA A 66 -11.51 0.95 -1.59
CA ALA A 66 -10.37 1.45 -2.37
C ALA A 66 -9.13 1.64 -1.50
N LEU A 67 -9.27 2.24 -0.32
CA LEU A 67 -8.20 2.41 0.65
C LEU A 67 -7.61 1.06 1.05
N MET A 68 -8.45 0.09 1.41
CA MET A 68 -8.02 -1.24 1.82
C MET A 68 -7.34 -2.01 0.67
N THR A 69 -7.90 -1.96 -0.55
CA THR A 69 -7.28 -2.60 -1.71
C THR A 69 -5.94 -1.96 -2.08
N THR A 70 -5.81 -0.64 -1.92
CA THR A 70 -4.53 0.07 -2.09
C THR A 70 -3.50 -0.44 -1.08
N PHE A 71 -3.84 -0.57 0.22
CA PHE A 71 -2.91 -1.10 1.21
C PHE A 71 -2.60 -2.58 1.01
N LEU A 72 -3.53 -3.39 0.49
CA LEU A 72 -3.25 -4.75 0.09
C LEU A 72 -2.18 -4.79 -1.02
N ILE A 73 -2.35 -3.99 -2.07
CA ILE A 73 -1.40 -3.88 -3.18
C ILE A 73 -0.03 -3.38 -2.68
N LEU A 74 0.00 -2.35 -1.82
CA LEU A 74 1.21 -1.85 -1.16
C LEU A 74 1.97 -2.97 -0.44
N ASN A 75 1.27 -3.82 0.31
CA ASN A 75 1.89 -4.95 1.01
C ASN A 75 2.41 -6.02 0.05
N TYR A 76 1.74 -6.28 -1.09
CA TYR A 76 2.25 -7.18 -2.12
C TYR A 76 3.51 -6.62 -2.80
N ILE A 77 3.52 -5.33 -3.16
CA ILE A 77 4.69 -4.67 -3.73
C ILE A 77 5.85 -4.72 -2.72
N PHE A 78 5.59 -4.39 -1.46
CA PHE A 78 6.57 -4.48 -0.38
C PHE A 78 7.14 -5.90 -0.26
N PHE A 79 6.29 -6.94 -0.29
CA PHE A 79 6.69 -8.34 -0.24
C PHE A 79 7.64 -8.71 -1.40
N LEU A 80 7.33 -8.30 -2.63
CA LEU A 80 8.15 -8.57 -3.80
C LEU A 80 9.52 -7.87 -3.73
N PHE A 81 9.54 -6.62 -3.25
CA PHE A 81 10.77 -5.83 -3.15
C PHE A 81 11.66 -6.27 -1.99
N MET A 82 11.08 -6.80 -0.91
CA MET A 82 11.80 -7.24 0.28
C MET A 82 12.85 -8.33 -0.03
N PHE A 83 12.62 -9.17 -1.04
CA PHE A 83 13.59 -10.19 -1.47
C PHE A 83 14.78 -9.62 -2.23
N LYS A 84 14.63 -8.45 -2.86
CA LYS A 84 15.66 -7.86 -3.72
C LYS A 84 16.42 -6.72 -3.02
N LYS A 85 15.80 -6.09 -2.04
CA LYS A 85 16.32 -4.87 -1.40
C LYS A 85 16.11 -4.88 0.11
N PRO A 86 17.01 -4.24 0.86
CA PRO A 86 16.90 -4.14 2.31
C PRO A 86 15.86 -3.07 2.72
N ILE A 87 14.58 -3.30 2.41
CA ILE A 87 13.49 -2.35 2.68
C ILE A 87 12.66 -2.71 3.92
N CYS A 88 13.10 -3.68 4.74
CA CYS A 88 12.34 -4.15 5.90
C CYS A 88 11.96 -3.03 6.88
N HIS A 89 12.73 -1.93 6.94
CA HIS A 89 12.42 -0.77 7.76
C HIS A 89 11.11 -0.06 7.38
N LEU A 90 10.66 -0.15 6.11
CA LEU A 90 9.38 0.39 5.67
C LEU A 90 8.19 -0.26 6.36
N SER A 91 8.31 -1.52 6.78
CA SER A 91 7.24 -2.24 7.46
C SER A 91 6.81 -1.57 8.76
N LEU A 92 7.72 -0.81 9.44
CA LEU A 92 7.39 -0.08 10.67
C LEU A 92 6.30 0.99 10.47
N VAL A 93 6.17 1.52 9.26
CA VAL A 93 5.15 2.51 8.92
C VAL A 93 4.01 1.87 8.13
N LEU A 94 4.35 0.98 7.19
CA LEU A 94 3.37 0.34 6.31
C LEU A 94 2.35 -0.52 7.09
N PHE A 95 2.81 -1.36 8.02
CA PHE A 95 1.93 -2.29 8.73
C PHE A 95 0.92 -1.58 9.66
N PRO A 96 1.30 -0.58 10.48
CA PRO A 96 0.31 0.20 11.23
C PRO A 96 -0.72 0.89 10.35
N LEU A 97 -0.30 1.46 9.20
CA LEU A 97 -1.22 2.07 8.23
C LEU A 97 -2.17 1.03 7.62
N THR A 98 -1.68 -0.20 7.36
CA THR A 98 -2.53 -1.32 6.93
C THR A 98 -3.56 -1.68 8.00
N CYS A 99 -3.18 -1.71 9.27
CA CYS A 99 -4.12 -1.92 10.36
C CYS A 99 -5.19 -0.84 10.43
N LEU A 100 -4.82 0.43 10.22
CA LEU A 100 -5.77 1.54 10.16
C LEU A 100 -6.74 1.41 8.97
N SER A 101 -6.27 0.96 7.81
CA SER A 101 -7.13 0.71 6.65
C SER A 101 -8.14 -0.42 6.90
N ILE A 102 -7.75 -1.48 7.61
CA ILE A 102 -8.70 -2.53 8.02
C ILE A 102 -9.71 -1.99 9.03
N LEU A 103 -9.27 -1.18 10.02
CA LEU A 103 -10.16 -0.57 10.99
C LEU A 103 -11.19 0.37 10.34
N SER A 104 -10.83 1.08 9.28
CA SER A 104 -11.77 1.97 8.57
C SER A 104 -12.99 1.21 8.03
N THR A 105 -12.84 -0.06 7.64
CA THR A 105 -13.95 -0.89 7.16
C THR A 105 -14.95 -1.28 8.26
N PHE A 106 -14.58 -1.14 9.55
CA PHE A 106 -15.50 -1.35 10.68
C PHE A 106 -16.20 -0.07 11.13
N LEU A 107 -15.56 1.10 10.91
CA LEU A 107 -16.09 2.38 11.36
C LEU A 107 -17.10 2.98 10.37
N PHE A 108 -16.98 2.63 9.10
CA PHE A 108 -17.82 3.18 8.05
C PHE A 108 -18.58 2.06 7.33
N ASP A 109 -19.89 2.21 7.21
CA ASP A 109 -20.71 1.25 6.50
C ASP A 109 -20.40 1.25 5.00
N LEU A 110 -20.17 0.06 4.47
CA LEU A 110 -20.00 -0.16 3.04
C LEU A 110 -21.38 -0.14 2.40
N LYS A 111 -21.75 0.97 1.76
CA LYS A 111 -23.03 1.09 1.06
C LYS A 111 -23.01 0.28 -0.24
N GLU A 112 -24.05 -0.49 -0.46
CA GLU A 112 -24.29 -1.15 -1.74
C GLU A 112 -24.61 -0.11 -2.81
N THR A 113 -23.90 -0.14 -3.91
CA THR A 113 -24.20 0.66 -5.09
C THR A 113 -24.35 -0.26 -6.28
N GLN A 114 -25.54 -0.24 -6.91
CA GLN A 114 -25.82 -1.04 -8.11
C GLN A 114 -25.29 -0.36 -9.37
N GLY A 115 -24.74 -1.10 -10.31
CA GLY A 115 -24.26 -0.62 -11.60
C GLY A 115 -23.45 -1.68 -12.35
N GLU A 116 -23.53 -1.64 -13.67
CA GLU A 116 -22.73 -2.50 -14.55
C GLU A 116 -21.26 -2.12 -14.52
N ILE A 117 -20.40 -3.14 -14.65
CA ILE A 117 -18.95 -2.97 -14.61
C ILE A 117 -18.46 -2.90 -16.06
N ASP A 118 -17.95 -1.75 -16.46
CA ASP A 118 -17.22 -1.62 -17.70
C ASP A 118 -15.79 -2.20 -17.57
N TYR A 119 -15.42 -3.09 -18.47
CA TYR A 119 -14.09 -3.72 -18.50
C TYR A 119 -12.95 -2.69 -18.58
N ASN A 120 -13.12 -1.62 -19.37
CA ASN A 120 -12.14 -0.55 -19.47
C ASN A 120 -11.96 0.22 -18.16
N LEU A 121 -13.07 0.43 -17.44
CA LEU A 121 -13.04 1.03 -16.10
C LEU A 121 -12.24 0.18 -15.11
N VAL A 122 -12.39 -1.15 -15.16
CA VAL A 122 -11.62 -2.07 -14.32
C VAL A 122 -10.12 -1.95 -14.60
N ILE A 123 -9.71 -1.90 -15.87
CA ILE A 123 -8.30 -1.72 -16.26
C ILE A 123 -7.75 -0.40 -15.71
N HIS A 124 -8.48 0.70 -15.87
CA HIS A 124 -8.12 2.00 -15.31
C HIS A 124 -7.94 1.93 -13.80
N ILE A 125 -8.87 1.33 -13.07
CA ILE A 125 -8.81 1.17 -11.61
C ILE A 125 -7.57 0.36 -11.20
N VAL A 126 -7.28 -0.74 -11.89
CA VAL A 126 -6.11 -1.58 -11.57
C VAL A 126 -4.80 -0.80 -11.74
N PHE A 127 -4.62 -0.08 -12.86
CA PHE A 127 -3.43 0.74 -13.07
C PHE A 127 -3.33 1.87 -12.06
N SER A 128 -4.44 2.52 -11.71
CA SER A 128 -4.49 3.56 -10.68
C SER A 128 -4.05 3.04 -9.31
N LEU A 129 -4.63 1.93 -8.87
CA LEU A 129 -4.31 1.33 -7.57
C LEU A 129 -2.85 0.85 -7.49
N LEU A 130 -2.33 0.26 -8.57
CA LEU A 130 -0.91 -0.12 -8.65
C LEU A 130 -0.01 1.12 -8.59
N SER A 131 -0.33 2.17 -9.34
CA SER A 131 0.42 3.43 -9.31
C SER A 131 0.44 4.03 -7.91
N TYR A 132 -0.72 4.15 -7.24
CA TYR A 132 -0.81 4.64 -5.86
C TYR A 132 0.00 3.75 -4.90
N GLY A 133 0.04 2.44 -5.14
CA GLY A 133 0.86 1.50 -4.39
C GLY A 133 2.35 1.84 -4.50
N PHE A 134 2.90 1.98 -5.70
CA PHE A 134 4.31 2.30 -5.91
C PHE A 134 4.68 3.70 -5.39
N LEU A 135 3.87 4.72 -5.70
CA LEU A 135 4.09 6.09 -5.25
C LEU A 135 3.92 6.22 -3.73
N GLY A 136 3.00 5.48 -3.14
CA GLY A 136 2.80 5.41 -1.68
C GLY A 136 4.03 4.84 -0.96
N LEU A 137 4.61 3.73 -1.47
CA LEU A 137 5.86 3.19 -0.93
C LEU A 137 7.03 4.16 -1.11
N ALA A 138 7.12 4.85 -2.26
CA ALA A 138 8.13 5.87 -2.48
C ALA A 138 8.00 7.03 -1.47
N ALA A 139 6.77 7.48 -1.20
CA ALA A 139 6.51 8.52 -0.20
C ALA A 139 6.91 8.08 1.22
N LEU A 140 6.57 6.85 1.62
CA LEU A 140 7.02 6.29 2.90
C LEU A 140 8.55 6.21 2.98
N GLN A 141 9.20 5.78 1.90
CA GLN A 141 10.66 5.74 1.81
C GLN A 141 11.28 7.13 1.94
N ALA A 142 10.70 8.15 1.30
CA ALA A 142 11.15 9.54 1.39
C ALA A 142 11.06 10.09 2.83
N ILE A 143 9.97 9.78 3.54
CA ILE A 143 9.79 10.18 4.94
C ILE A 143 10.87 9.55 5.82
N LEU A 144 11.13 8.25 5.65
CA LEU A 144 12.14 7.54 6.43
C LEU A 144 13.56 8.03 6.09
N LEU A 145 13.84 8.32 4.81
CA LEU A 145 15.10 8.90 4.37
C LEU A 145 15.35 10.27 5.01
N LYS A 146 14.33 11.14 5.01
CA LYS A 146 14.40 12.44 5.68
C LYS A 146 14.66 12.31 7.18
N TYR A 147 13.97 11.38 7.84
CA TYR A 147 14.16 11.11 9.27
C TYR A 147 15.59 10.63 9.58
N GLN A 148 16.11 9.72 8.76
CA GLN A 148 17.49 9.22 8.90
C GLN A 148 18.51 10.35 8.68
N GLY A 149 18.35 11.16 7.64
CA GLY A 149 19.23 12.30 7.36
C GLY A 149 19.25 13.32 8.50
N TYR A 150 18.07 13.63 9.08
CA TYR A 150 17.99 14.50 10.26
C TYR A 150 18.73 13.92 11.46
N LYS A 151 18.59 12.63 11.72
CA LYS A 151 19.19 11.94 12.84
C LYS A 151 20.72 11.88 12.72
N LEU A 152 21.24 11.55 11.53
CA LEU A 152 22.69 11.54 11.27
C LEU A 152 23.33 12.92 11.43
N ARG A 153 22.60 13.99 11.12
CA ARG A 153 23.10 15.36 11.23
C ARG A 153 23.19 15.84 12.69
N ASN A 154 22.27 15.39 13.54
CA ASN A 154 22.13 15.89 14.91
C ASN A 154 22.79 15.02 15.98
N ILE A 155 23.08 13.75 15.70
CA ILE A 155 23.59 12.79 16.69
C ILE A 155 24.86 12.14 16.17
N LYS A 156 26.02 12.69 16.60
CA LYS A 156 27.35 12.24 16.15
C LYS A 156 27.74 10.80 16.53
N ASN A 157 27.08 10.19 17.52
CA ASN A 157 27.42 8.83 18.02
C ASN A 157 26.15 8.07 18.41
N SER A 158 25.41 7.53 17.47
CA SER A 158 24.31 6.64 17.81
C SER A 158 24.45 5.28 17.13
N VAL A 159 24.29 4.23 17.92
CA VAL A 159 24.18 2.80 17.53
C VAL A 159 23.14 2.55 16.42
N ILE A 160 22.38 3.57 16.04
CA ILE A 160 21.30 3.50 15.04
C ILE A 160 21.83 3.58 13.60
N ASN A 161 23.08 4.02 13.39
CA ASN A 161 23.70 4.01 12.06
C ASN A 161 23.86 2.60 11.50
N ASP A 162 23.88 1.58 12.37
CA ASP A 162 24.02 0.17 11.96
C ASP A 162 22.70 -0.51 11.61
N ILE A 163 21.56 0.17 11.88
CA ILE A 163 20.22 -0.43 11.81
C ILE A 163 19.54 -0.15 10.47
N LEU A 164 19.79 1.02 9.86
CA LEU A 164 19.17 1.41 8.60
C LEU A 164 20.15 1.22 7.43
N PRO A 165 19.65 0.91 6.22
CA PRO A 165 20.48 0.86 5.02
C PRO A 165 21.20 2.20 4.79
N SER A 166 22.26 2.17 3.99
CA SER A 166 22.90 3.43 3.56
C SER A 166 21.90 4.35 2.88
N ILE A 167 22.03 5.66 3.11
CA ILE A 167 21.15 6.69 2.51
C ILE A 167 21.10 6.54 0.99
N GLU A 168 22.22 6.25 0.36
CA GLU A 168 22.32 6.04 -1.09
C GLU A 168 21.46 4.88 -1.58
N ASN A 169 21.46 3.75 -0.87
CA ASN A 169 20.63 2.60 -1.22
C ASN A 169 19.12 2.88 -1.02
N MET A 170 18.80 3.65 0.01
CA MET A 170 17.42 4.08 0.26
C MET A 170 16.93 5.05 -0.81
N GLU A 171 17.78 5.99 -1.21
CA GLU A 171 17.46 6.96 -2.25
C GLU A 171 17.29 6.28 -3.62
N ARG A 172 18.18 5.38 -4.00
CA ARG A 172 18.07 4.60 -5.23
C ARG A 172 16.75 3.80 -5.26
N GLY A 173 16.41 3.13 -4.15
CA GLY A 173 15.15 2.38 -4.02
C GLY A 173 13.92 3.28 -4.15
N MET A 174 13.95 4.48 -3.60
CA MET A 174 12.89 5.47 -3.72
C MET A 174 12.70 5.90 -5.18
N PHE A 175 13.77 6.24 -5.90
CA PHE A 175 13.67 6.64 -7.30
C PHE A 175 13.14 5.52 -8.19
N GLU A 176 13.52 4.27 -7.97
CA GLU A 176 12.96 3.14 -8.72
C GLU A 176 11.45 3.01 -8.51
N LEU A 177 10.98 3.14 -7.25
CA LEU A 177 9.55 3.11 -6.94
C LEU A 177 8.79 4.28 -7.62
N ILE A 178 9.40 5.49 -7.66
CA ILE A 178 8.83 6.65 -8.34
C ILE A 178 8.69 6.39 -9.85
N VAL A 179 9.74 5.88 -10.49
CA VAL A 179 9.73 5.60 -11.94
C VAL A 179 8.64 4.58 -12.29
N PHE A 180 8.55 3.46 -11.57
CA PHE A 180 7.49 2.47 -11.78
C PHE A 180 6.10 3.05 -11.53
N GLY A 181 5.94 3.79 -10.43
CA GLY A 181 4.68 4.45 -10.11
C GLY A 181 4.25 5.47 -11.16
N PHE A 182 5.19 6.25 -11.69
CA PHE A 182 4.91 7.25 -12.73
C PHE A 182 4.51 6.61 -14.07
N ILE A 183 5.16 5.53 -14.47
CA ILE A 183 4.78 4.79 -15.69
C ILE A 183 3.35 4.25 -15.56
N LEU A 184 3.01 3.65 -14.42
CA LEU A 184 1.67 3.12 -14.17
C LEU A 184 0.62 4.25 -14.08
N LEU A 185 1.00 5.41 -13.53
CA LEU A 185 0.13 6.59 -13.48
C LEU A 185 -0.20 7.09 -14.89
N THR A 186 0.81 7.18 -15.77
CA THR A 186 0.57 7.59 -17.17
C THR A 186 -0.32 6.61 -17.92
N LEU A 187 -0.13 5.30 -17.71
CA LEU A 187 -1.03 4.27 -18.27
C LEU A 187 -2.46 4.41 -17.72
N SER A 188 -2.59 4.67 -16.43
CA SER A 188 -3.89 4.93 -15.80
C SER A 188 -4.58 6.15 -16.42
N LEU A 189 -3.88 7.26 -16.63
CA LEU A 189 -4.44 8.45 -17.25
C LEU A 189 -4.89 8.20 -18.70
N VAL A 190 -4.09 7.47 -19.48
CA VAL A 190 -4.44 7.11 -20.85
C VAL A 190 -5.69 6.24 -20.91
N THR A 191 -5.81 5.25 -20.02
CA THR A 191 -6.98 4.36 -19.96
C THR A 191 -8.21 5.05 -19.36
N GLY A 192 -8.04 6.08 -18.54
CA GLY A 192 -9.11 6.86 -17.92
C GLY A 192 -9.66 7.99 -18.80
N ALA A 193 -8.86 8.51 -19.74
CA ALA A 193 -9.24 9.65 -20.57
C ALA A 193 -10.58 9.47 -21.32
N PRO A 194 -10.92 8.32 -21.92
CA PRO A 194 -12.19 8.11 -22.61
C PRO A 194 -13.41 8.35 -21.73
N PHE A 195 -13.35 8.00 -20.43
CA PHE A 195 -14.48 8.17 -19.51
C PHE A 195 -14.81 9.63 -19.24
N VAL A 196 -13.80 10.51 -19.18
CA VAL A 196 -13.98 11.95 -18.98
C VAL A 196 -14.66 12.59 -20.19
N VAL A 197 -14.33 12.15 -21.41
CA VAL A 197 -14.92 12.68 -22.63
C VAL A 197 -16.39 12.28 -22.75
N ILE A 198 -16.73 11.03 -22.46
CA ILE A 198 -18.11 10.52 -22.51
C ILE A 198 -18.99 11.26 -21.51
N ASP A 199 -18.55 11.45 -20.28
CA ASP A 199 -19.29 12.19 -19.25
C ASP A 199 -19.57 13.64 -19.64
N GLN A 200 -18.61 14.31 -20.31
CA GLN A 200 -18.81 15.68 -20.81
C GLN A 200 -19.82 15.74 -21.95
N GLU A 201 -19.85 14.78 -22.86
CA GLU A 201 -20.85 14.73 -23.95
C GLU A 201 -22.26 14.53 -23.37
N TYR A 202 -22.45 13.63 -22.40
CA TYR A 202 -23.75 13.45 -21.74
C TYR A 202 -24.22 14.72 -21.05
N TYR A 203 -23.32 15.42 -20.33
CA TYR A 203 -23.63 16.66 -19.63
C TYR A 203 -24.03 17.80 -20.58
N ILE A 204 -23.37 17.89 -21.75
CA ILE A 204 -23.67 18.89 -22.78
C ILE A 204 -25.03 18.60 -23.45
N LEU A 205 -25.30 17.32 -23.78
CA LEU A 205 -26.57 16.90 -24.38
C LEU A 205 -27.75 17.13 -23.45
N GLU A 206 -27.62 16.83 -22.15
CA GLU A 206 -28.64 17.10 -21.17
C GLU A 206 -28.93 18.60 -21.02
N LYS A 207 -27.90 19.44 -21.11
CA LYS A 207 -28.03 20.91 -21.01
C LYS A 207 -28.61 21.56 -22.26
N ILE A 208 -28.52 20.93 -23.45
CA ILE A 208 -29.10 21.41 -24.71
C ILE A 208 -30.55 20.95 -24.87
N SER A 209 -30.97 19.90 -24.15
CA SER A 209 -32.34 19.37 -24.22
C SER A 209 -33.35 20.09 -23.32
N PHE A 210 -32.91 21.11 -22.57
CA PHE A 210 -33.71 22.06 -21.79
C PHE A 210 -33.69 23.46 -22.43
#